data_63a188cf9f4be1fb77429151a8536268
#
_entry.id   63a188cf9f4be1fb77429151a8536268
#
_cell.length_a   1.000
_cell.length_b   1.000
_cell.length_c   1.000
_cell.angle_alpha   90.00
_cell.angle_beta   90.00
_cell.angle_gamma   90.00
#
_symmetry.space_group_name_H-M   'P 1'
#
loop_
_entity.id
_entity.type
_entity.pdbx_description
1 polymer ?
#
loop_
_entity_poly.entity_id
_entity_poly.type
_entity_poly.pdbx_seq_one_letter_code
_entity_poly.pdbx_strand_id
1 'polypeptide(L)'
;MYKHRLTVLKNNVKNSGGCSIEGPGPITYDDVENLELNPNKFSGMKLTFINMPLRESATPNTPPEGPGILAAIARMYGAEPHIIDLNGYRIRDEVAISQGLANGRHLTLDEAERYIIQHLNNVGDQDVIAFSGKITTLKWQEEIAKIVRKHQPDTFIVSGNGLATEIKTGLFKWIPELDAIGRSE
;
A
#
# COMPACT_ATOMS: atom_id res chain seq x y z
N MET A 1 -3.06 -26.55 -9.72
CA MET A 1 -1.93 -25.70 -9.30
C MET A 1 -2.12 -24.35 -9.96
N TYR A 2 -2.57 -23.32 -9.22
CA TYR A 2 -2.81 -21.99 -9.77
C TYR A 2 -1.48 -21.28 -9.93
N LYS A 3 -1.10 -20.94 -11.16
CA LYS A 3 0.07 -20.10 -11.45
C LYS A 3 -0.35 -18.63 -11.22
N HIS A 4 0.12 -18.02 -10.16
CA HIS A 4 -0.08 -16.59 -9.93
C HIS A 4 0.95 -15.80 -10.76
N ARG A 5 0.48 -14.90 -11.61
CA ARG A 5 1.32 -13.92 -12.31
C ARG A 5 1.28 -12.59 -11.57
N LEU A 6 2.43 -12.07 -11.17
CA LEU A 6 2.55 -10.72 -10.66
C LEU A 6 2.87 -9.79 -11.83
N THR A 7 2.01 -8.82 -12.10
CA THR A 7 2.23 -7.80 -13.13
C THR A 7 2.36 -6.43 -12.47
N VAL A 8 3.49 -5.77 -12.68
CA VAL A 8 3.69 -4.37 -12.26
C VAL A 8 3.43 -3.48 -13.47
N LEU A 9 2.42 -2.61 -13.37
CA LEU A 9 2.11 -1.61 -14.37
C LEU A 9 2.55 -0.24 -13.84
N LYS A 10 3.39 0.46 -14.59
CA LYS A 10 3.85 1.81 -14.24
C LYS A 10 2.92 2.87 -14.85
N ASN A 11 2.71 3.94 -14.10
CA ASN A 11 1.99 5.11 -14.58
C ASN A 11 2.98 6.06 -15.31
N ASN A 12 2.98 6.05 -16.64
CA ASN A 12 3.86 6.89 -17.45
C ASN A 12 3.31 8.30 -17.73
N VAL A 13 2.37 8.80 -16.92
CA VAL A 13 1.63 10.06 -17.16
C VAL A 13 2.47 11.31 -16.87
N LYS A 14 3.79 11.26 -16.90
CA LYS A 14 4.56 12.51 -16.68
C LYS A 14 4.83 13.34 -17.93
N ASN A 15 4.50 12.90 -19.15
CA ASN A 15 4.51 13.81 -20.34
C ASN A 15 3.83 13.15 -21.54
N SER A 16 2.90 13.89 -22.16
CA SER A 16 2.20 13.66 -23.42
C SER A 16 1.03 12.67 -23.46
N GLY A 17 -0.09 13.14 -23.94
CA GLY A 17 -1.41 12.57 -24.15
C GLY A 17 -1.55 11.25 -24.92
N GLY A 18 -0.86 10.23 -24.48
CA GLY A 18 -1.03 8.86 -24.97
C GLY A 18 -0.55 7.89 -23.92
N CYS A 19 -1.44 7.05 -23.43
CA CYS A 19 -1.08 5.93 -22.56
C CYS A 19 -0.41 4.85 -23.40
N SER A 20 0.92 4.93 -23.57
CA SER A 20 1.69 3.80 -24.08
C SER A 20 2.07 2.91 -22.89
N ILE A 21 1.43 1.75 -22.80
CA ILE A 21 1.80 0.70 -21.85
C ILE A 21 3.03 -0.03 -22.44
N GLU A 22 4.18 0.57 -22.41
CA GLU A 22 5.46 -0.09 -22.64
C GLU A 22 6.17 -0.23 -21.28
N GLY A 23 5.65 -1.14 -20.47
CA GLY A 23 6.38 -1.69 -19.34
C GLY A 23 7.06 -3.00 -19.75
N PRO A 24 8.03 -3.52 -18.97
CA PRO A 24 8.45 -4.90 -19.13
C PRO A 24 7.19 -5.78 -19.10
N GLY A 25 7.13 -6.76 -20.01
CA GLY A 25 6.00 -7.70 -20.08
C GLY A 25 5.72 -8.36 -18.72
N PRO A 26 4.63 -9.12 -18.61
CA PRO A 26 4.28 -9.76 -17.35
C PRO A 26 5.44 -10.64 -16.89
N ILE A 27 5.83 -10.50 -15.62
CA ILE A 27 6.84 -11.35 -14.98
C ILE A 27 6.30 -12.78 -15.01
N THR A 28 7.04 -13.68 -15.64
CA THR A 28 6.67 -15.09 -15.75
C THR A 28 7.18 -15.87 -14.54
N TYR A 29 6.71 -17.10 -14.37
CA TYR A 29 7.20 -18.00 -13.31
C TYR A 29 8.70 -18.30 -13.49
N ASP A 30 9.13 -18.44 -14.76
CA ASP A 30 10.53 -18.67 -15.11
C ASP A 30 11.42 -17.47 -14.75
N ASP A 31 10.90 -16.25 -14.86
CA ASP A 31 11.59 -15.04 -14.43
C ASP A 31 11.79 -15.02 -12.91
N VAL A 32 10.83 -15.57 -12.15
CA VAL A 32 10.93 -15.67 -10.69
C VAL A 32 11.88 -16.79 -10.28
N GLU A 33 11.86 -17.93 -10.94
CA GLU A 33 12.78 -19.05 -10.68
C GLU A 33 14.23 -18.69 -11.01
N ASN A 34 14.44 -17.85 -12.00
CA ASN A 34 15.78 -17.38 -12.43
C ASN A 34 16.21 -16.07 -11.74
N LEU A 35 15.38 -15.50 -10.85
CA LEU A 35 15.81 -14.40 -10.00
C LEU A 35 16.92 -14.90 -9.08
N GLU A 36 18.16 -14.55 -9.39
CA GLU A 36 19.25 -14.64 -8.42
C GLU A 36 18.84 -13.78 -7.21
N LEU A 37 18.50 -14.46 -6.13
CA LEU A 37 18.08 -13.84 -4.88
C LEU A 37 19.31 -13.21 -4.22
N ASN A 38 19.67 -12.02 -4.66
CA ASN A 38 20.72 -11.25 -4.00
C ASN A 38 20.15 -10.66 -2.70
N PRO A 39 20.61 -11.14 -1.51
CA PRO A 39 20.09 -10.67 -0.23
C PRO A 39 20.32 -9.17 0.05
N ASN A 40 21.17 -8.52 -0.75
CA ASN A 40 21.45 -7.09 -0.64
C ASN A 40 20.83 -6.26 -1.77
N LYS A 41 19.94 -6.84 -2.57
CA LYS A 41 19.37 -6.17 -3.76
C LYS A 41 18.69 -4.83 -3.43
N PHE A 42 18.10 -4.74 -2.24
CA PHE A 42 17.37 -3.56 -1.75
C PHE A 42 18.05 -2.92 -0.54
N SER A 43 19.38 -3.10 -0.41
CA SER A 43 20.13 -2.56 0.73
C SER A 43 19.95 -1.05 0.86
N GLY A 44 19.49 -0.62 2.03
CA GLY A 44 19.22 0.78 2.35
C GLY A 44 17.93 1.35 1.77
N MET A 45 17.14 0.57 0.99
CA MET A 45 15.83 1.01 0.52
C MET A 45 14.85 1.12 1.68
N LYS A 46 14.26 2.29 1.86
CA LYS A 46 13.22 2.54 2.87
C LYS A 46 11.84 2.32 2.26
N LEU A 47 11.06 1.47 2.91
CA LEU A 47 9.77 1.02 2.41
C LEU A 47 8.71 1.06 3.50
N THR A 48 7.62 1.78 3.30
CA THR A 48 6.48 1.80 4.23
C THR A 48 5.23 1.19 3.59
N PHE A 49 4.69 0.15 4.22
CA PHE A 49 3.38 -0.39 3.90
C PHE A 49 2.30 0.32 4.71
N ILE A 50 1.24 0.80 4.06
CA ILE A 50 0.07 1.39 4.74
C ILE A 50 -1.12 0.44 4.57
N ASN A 51 -1.56 -0.14 5.68
CA ASN A 51 -2.77 -0.93 5.74
C ASN A 51 -3.96 -0.01 6.01
N MET A 52 -4.92 -0.02 5.09
CA MET A 52 -6.10 0.86 5.16
C MET A 52 -7.12 0.37 6.18
N PRO A 53 -7.95 1.26 6.76
CA PRO A 53 -9.05 0.85 7.60
C PRO A 53 -10.01 -0.05 6.83
N LEU A 54 -10.27 -1.24 7.37
CA LEU A 54 -11.28 -2.15 6.84
C LEU A 54 -12.63 -1.88 7.51
N ARG A 55 -13.69 -1.96 6.73
CA ARG A 55 -15.03 -1.71 7.21
C ARG A 55 -15.51 -2.83 8.17
N GLU A 56 -15.87 -2.42 9.38
CA GLU A 56 -16.88 -2.94 10.27
C GLU A 56 -16.72 -4.29 10.96
N SER A 57 -16.39 -5.37 10.28
CA SER A 57 -16.51 -6.69 10.89
C SER A 57 -15.18 -7.31 11.34
N ALA A 58 -14.06 -6.77 10.87
CA ALA A 58 -12.77 -7.28 11.29
C ALA A 58 -12.44 -6.80 12.71
N THR A 59 -12.19 -7.70 13.60
CA THR A 59 -11.63 -7.36 14.91
C THR A 59 -10.35 -6.58 14.70
N PRO A 60 -10.18 -5.41 15.37
CA PRO A 60 -9.02 -4.54 15.15
C PRO A 60 -7.67 -5.15 15.56
N ASN A 61 -7.69 -6.37 16.06
CA ASN A 61 -6.52 -7.07 16.59
C ASN A 61 -5.90 -8.08 15.61
N THR A 62 -6.41 -8.16 14.39
CA THR A 62 -5.79 -9.02 13.38
C THR A 62 -4.63 -8.26 12.76
N PRO A 63 -3.39 -8.70 12.92
CA PRO A 63 -2.24 -8.08 12.26
C PRO A 63 -2.44 -8.04 10.75
N PRO A 64 -1.90 -7.05 10.05
CA PRO A 64 -1.98 -6.97 8.60
C PRO A 64 -1.04 -8.02 7.96
N GLU A 65 -1.50 -9.25 7.83
CA GLU A 65 -0.69 -10.41 7.39
C GLU A 65 0.01 -10.15 6.04
N GLY A 66 -0.70 -9.66 5.03
CA GLY A 66 -0.13 -9.37 3.72
C GLY A 66 1.04 -8.40 3.78
N PRO A 67 0.85 -7.18 4.32
CA PRO A 67 1.94 -6.23 4.58
C PRO A 67 3.04 -6.82 5.45
N GLY A 68 2.71 -7.64 6.47
CA GLY A 68 3.69 -8.29 7.34
C GLY A 68 4.61 -9.26 6.60
N ILE A 69 4.05 -10.10 5.74
CA ILE A 69 4.81 -11.04 4.90
C ILE A 69 5.71 -10.28 3.93
N LEU A 70 5.17 -9.27 3.24
CA LEU A 70 5.94 -8.47 2.29
C LEU A 70 7.07 -7.70 2.97
N ALA A 71 6.84 -7.16 4.17
CA ALA A 71 7.87 -6.50 4.97
C ALA A 71 8.98 -7.48 5.40
N ALA A 72 8.60 -8.70 5.80
CA ALA A 72 9.58 -9.73 6.15
C ALA A 72 10.45 -10.11 4.94
N ILE A 73 9.85 -10.32 3.77
CA ILE A 73 10.56 -10.59 2.52
C ILE A 73 11.48 -9.42 2.17
N ALA A 74 10.98 -8.17 2.18
CA ALA A 74 11.77 -7.00 1.85
C ALA A 74 13.01 -6.88 2.75
N ARG A 75 12.86 -7.18 4.05
CA ARG A 75 13.98 -7.19 5.01
C ARG A 75 15.01 -8.27 4.69
N MET A 76 14.58 -9.45 4.22
CA MET A 76 15.49 -10.52 3.79
C MET A 76 16.37 -10.08 2.61
N TYR A 77 15.92 -9.10 1.83
CA TYR A 77 16.66 -8.51 0.70
C TYR A 77 17.34 -7.17 1.03
N GLY A 78 17.46 -6.85 2.31
CA GLY A 78 18.23 -5.69 2.79
C GLY A 78 17.46 -4.38 2.84
N ALA A 79 16.17 -4.36 2.56
CA ALA A 79 15.36 -3.15 2.73
C ALA A 79 15.06 -2.86 4.21
N GLU A 80 14.68 -1.62 4.49
CA GLU A 80 14.22 -1.14 5.80
C GLU A 80 12.69 -0.98 5.77
N PRO A 81 11.90 -2.06 5.96
CA PRO A 81 10.45 -1.99 5.87
C PRO A 81 9.82 -1.52 7.17
N HIS A 82 8.81 -0.66 7.02
CA HIS A 82 7.91 -0.20 8.08
C HIS A 82 6.46 -0.53 7.73
N ILE A 83 5.59 -0.57 8.74
CA ILE A 83 4.15 -0.79 8.57
C ILE A 83 3.39 0.25 9.37
N ILE A 84 2.48 0.94 8.71
CA ILE A 84 1.44 1.77 9.34
C ILE A 84 0.13 1.00 9.23
N ASP A 85 -0.39 0.51 10.34
CA ASP A 85 -1.68 -0.16 10.38
C ASP A 85 -2.78 0.80 10.83
N LEU A 86 -3.41 1.49 9.88
CA LEU A 86 -4.52 2.41 10.18
C LEU A 86 -5.77 1.67 10.69
N ASN A 87 -5.90 0.38 10.40
CA ASN A 87 -7.00 -0.42 10.92
C ASN A 87 -6.86 -0.72 12.42
N GLY A 88 -5.64 -0.78 12.92
CA GLY A 88 -5.34 -1.02 14.33
C GLY A 88 -5.80 0.10 15.28
N TYR A 89 -6.05 1.30 14.76
CA TYR A 89 -6.52 2.45 15.55
C TYR A 89 -8.05 2.55 15.68
N ARG A 90 -8.78 1.54 15.24
CA ARG A 90 -10.23 1.52 15.37
C ARG A 90 -10.66 1.46 16.84
N ILE A 91 -11.58 2.34 17.23
CA ILE A 91 -12.29 2.24 18.50
C ILE A 91 -13.42 1.22 18.35
N ARG A 92 -13.43 0.17 19.18
CA ARG A 92 -14.47 -0.85 19.20
C ARG A 92 -15.76 -0.30 19.79
N ASP A 93 -16.90 -0.89 19.42
CA ASP A 93 -18.20 -0.50 19.91
C ASP A 93 -18.30 -0.57 21.44
N GLU A 94 -17.79 -1.64 22.05
CA GLU A 94 -17.79 -1.79 23.51
C GLU A 94 -16.99 -0.69 24.22
N VAL A 95 -15.81 -0.35 23.67
CA VAL A 95 -14.98 0.73 24.21
C VAL A 95 -15.65 2.09 23.98
N ALA A 96 -16.25 2.30 22.82
CA ALA A 96 -16.97 3.52 22.50
C ALA A 96 -18.16 3.72 23.47
N ILE A 97 -18.97 2.68 23.71
CA ILE A 97 -20.09 2.71 24.66
C ILE A 97 -19.59 3.02 26.07
N SER A 98 -18.50 2.40 26.53
CA SER A 98 -17.91 2.68 27.84
C SER A 98 -17.42 4.12 27.99
N GLN A 99 -17.13 4.79 26.89
CA GLN A 99 -16.74 6.20 26.82
C GLN A 99 -17.91 7.15 26.57
N GLY A 100 -19.14 6.65 26.57
CA GLY A 100 -20.36 7.44 26.33
C GLY A 100 -20.60 7.78 24.85
N LEU A 101 -19.92 7.10 23.93
CA LEU A 101 -20.13 7.22 22.49
C LEU A 101 -21.20 6.21 22.03
N ALA A 102 -21.90 6.53 20.93
CA ALA A 102 -22.98 5.66 20.43
C ALA A 102 -22.45 4.32 19.88
N ASN A 103 -21.32 4.36 19.17
CA ASN A 103 -20.69 3.21 18.52
C ASN A 103 -19.22 3.49 18.23
N GLY A 104 -18.50 2.43 17.90
CA GLY A 104 -17.12 2.52 17.47
C GLY A 104 -16.95 3.18 16.10
N ARG A 105 -15.75 3.63 15.82
CA ARG A 105 -15.40 4.25 14.54
C ARG A 105 -13.98 3.95 14.12
N HIS A 106 -13.72 4.05 12.84
CA HIS A 106 -12.36 4.18 12.32
C HIS A 106 -11.80 5.58 12.58
N LEU A 107 -10.50 5.76 12.32
CA LEU A 107 -9.89 7.07 12.27
C LEU A 107 -10.64 8.00 11.30
N THR A 108 -10.67 9.28 11.59
CA THR A 108 -10.95 10.32 10.60
C THR A 108 -9.73 10.48 9.68
N LEU A 109 -9.92 11.12 8.53
CA LEU A 109 -8.80 11.42 7.62
C LEU A 109 -7.73 12.30 8.28
N ASP A 110 -8.15 13.30 9.07
CA ASP A 110 -7.23 14.18 9.80
C ASP A 110 -6.41 13.41 10.86
N GLU A 111 -7.02 12.44 11.51
CA GLU A 111 -6.32 11.56 12.46
C GLU A 111 -5.32 10.68 11.72
N ALA A 112 -5.72 10.10 10.59
CA ALA A 112 -4.84 9.27 9.76
C ALA A 112 -3.67 10.09 9.20
N GLU A 113 -3.91 11.32 8.71
CA GLU A 113 -2.85 12.23 8.26
C GLU A 113 -1.83 12.48 9.37
N ARG A 114 -2.28 12.78 10.58
CA ARG A 114 -1.38 12.99 11.73
C ARG A 114 -0.53 11.77 12.04
N TYR A 115 -1.10 10.57 12.03
CA TYR A 115 -0.34 9.33 12.28
C TYR A 115 0.69 9.06 11.17
N ILE A 116 0.31 9.27 9.91
CA ILE A 116 1.22 9.10 8.78
C ILE A 116 2.37 10.09 8.87
N ILE A 117 2.08 11.38 9.08
CA ILE A 117 3.10 12.42 9.19
C ILE A 117 4.04 12.13 10.38
N GLN A 118 3.49 11.77 11.53
CA GLN A 118 4.30 11.43 12.70
C GLN A 118 5.22 10.24 12.40
N HIS A 119 4.72 9.22 11.72
CA HIS A 119 5.53 8.08 11.32
C HIS A 119 6.64 8.49 10.35
N LEU A 120 6.30 9.21 9.28
CA LEU A 120 7.26 9.65 8.27
C LEU A 120 8.34 10.58 8.86
N ASN A 121 7.98 11.44 9.80
CA ASN A 121 8.95 12.27 10.53
C ASN A 121 9.94 11.44 11.36
N ASN A 122 9.51 10.29 11.87
CA ASN A 122 10.37 9.42 12.67
C ASN A 122 11.32 8.58 11.83
N VAL A 123 10.86 8.10 10.65
CA VAL A 123 11.63 7.18 9.79
C VAL A 123 12.31 7.88 8.61
N GLY A 124 11.95 9.15 8.36
CA GLY A 124 12.48 9.96 7.26
C GLY A 124 11.83 9.64 5.91
N ASP A 125 12.44 10.17 4.85
CA ASP A 125 11.96 10.00 3.49
C ASP A 125 11.96 8.52 3.09
N GLN A 126 10.88 8.11 2.40
CA GLN A 126 10.68 6.75 1.95
C GLN A 126 10.93 6.66 0.44
N ASP A 127 11.67 5.63 0.01
CA ASP A 127 11.81 5.32 -1.43
C ASP A 127 10.50 4.80 -2.00
N VAL A 128 9.78 3.97 -1.21
CA VAL A 128 8.53 3.35 -1.64
C VAL A 128 7.48 3.41 -0.52
N ILE A 129 6.28 3.83 -0.87
CA ILE A 129 5.09 3.66 -0.02
C ILE A 129 4.08 2.76 -0.74
N ALA A 130 3.74 1.64 -0.11
CA ALA A 130 2.90 0.60 -0.67
C ALA A 130 1.55 0.54 0.05
N PHE A 131 0.47 0.51 -0.72
CA PHE A 131 -0.88 0.35 -0.21
C PHE A 131 -1.38 -1.08 -0.41
N SER A 132 -2.00 -1.62 0.62
CA SER A 132 -2.74 -2.87 0.53
C SER A 132 -4.23 -2.58 0.75
N GLY A 133 -5.07 -2.93 -0.22
CA GLY A 133 -6.47 -2.60 -0.08
C GLY A 133 -7.43 -3.42 -0.92
N LYS A 134 -8.69 -3.34 -0.49
CA LYS A 134 -9.86 -3.92 -1.14
C LYS A 134 -10.70 -2.80 -1.76
N ILE A 135 -11.72 -3.14 -2.53
CA ILE A 135 -12.63 -2.15 -3.13
C ILE A 135 -13.26 -1.21 -2.07
N THR A 136 -13.55 -1.74 -0.88
CA THR A 136 -14.10 -0.98 0.24
C THR A 136 -13.15 0.08 0.79
N THR A 137 -11.86 0.02 0.48
CA THR A 137 -10.83 0.98 0.92
C THR A 137 -10.39 1.96 -0.17
N LEU A 138 -11.05 1.97 -1.33
CA LEU A 138 -10.67 2.84 -2.46
C LEU A 138 -10.59 4.32 -2.04
N LYS A 139 -11.61 4.82 -1.34
CA LYS A 139 -11.64 6.22 -0.88
C LYS A 139 -10.50 6.54 0.08
N TRP A 140 -10.18 5.60 0.97
CA TRP A 140 -9.04 5.73 1.86
C TRP A 140 -7.73 5.81 1.09
N GLN A 141 -7.51 4.94 0.11
CA GLN A 141 -6.29 4.95 -0.70
C GLN A 141 -6.15 6.26 -1.50
N GLU A 142 -7.25 6.77 -2.05
CA GLU A 142 -7.26 8.05 -2.75
C GLU A 142 -6.78 9.19 -1.85
N GLU A 143 -7.37 9.33 -0.66
CA GLU A 143 -7.03 10.41 0.26
C GLU A 143 -5.63 10.25 0.85
N ILE A 144 -5.24 9.03 1.22
CA ILE A 144 -3.89 8.76 1.74
C ILE A 144 -2.81 9.00 0.67
N ALA A 145 -3.08 8.66 -0.59
CA ALA A 145 -2.14 8.93 -1.69
C ALA A 145 -1.88 10.45 -1.83
N LYS A 146 -2.94 11.27 -1.74
CA LYS A 146 -2.80 12.74 -1.74
C LYS A 146 -1.97 13.24 -0.55
N ILE A 147 -2.23 12.70 0.64
CA ILE A 147 -1.46 13.02 1.85
C ILE A 147 0.02 12.67 1.66
N VAL A 148 0.30 11.46 1.20
CA VAL A 148 1.68 11.01 0.96
C VAL A 148 2.35 11.90 -0.07
N ARG A 149 1.73 12.14 -1.22
CA ARG A 149 2.30 12.97 -2.30
C ARG A 149 2.56 14.42 -1.86
N LYS A 150 1.72 14.96 -0.98
CA LYS A 150 1.89 16.30 -0.39
C LYS A 150 3.13 16.37 0.52
N HIS A 151 3.40 15.35 1.30
CA HIS A 151 4.47 15.35 2.30
C HIS A 151 5.79 14.74 1.80
N GLN A 152 5.72 13.80 0.87
CA GLN A 152 6.86 13.16 0.23
C GLN A 152 6.64 13.09 -1.30
N PRO A 153 6.87 14.19 -2.01
CA PRO A 153 6.53 14.32 -3.44
C PRO A 153 7.30 13.35 -4.34
N ASP A 154 8.49 12.93 -3.95
CA ASP A 154 9.37 12.09 -4.75
C ASP A 154 9.26 10.59 -4.44
N THR A 155 8.52 10.21 -3.40
CA THR A 155 8.34 8.79 -3.04
C THR A 155 7.58 8.03 -4.13
N PHE A 156 7.96 6.77 -4.36
CA PHE A 156 7.26 5.89 -5.30
C PHE A 156 6.04 5.26 -4.61
N ILE A 157 4.84 5.56 -5.11
CA ILE A 157 3.59 5.08 -4.52
C ILE A 157 3.04 3.91 -5.34
N VAL A 158 2.85 2.76 -4.69
CA VAL A 158 2.31 1.56 -5.33
C VAL A 158 1.09 1.03 -4.59
N SER A 159 0.06 0.64 -5.34
CA SER A 159 -1.10 -0.08 -4.79
C SER A 159 -1.12 -1.53 -5.26
N GLY A 160 -1.42 -2.44 -4.34
CA GLY A 160 -1.54 -3.87 -4.61
C GLY A 160 -2.82 -4.48 -4.03
N ASN A 161 -2.87 -5.82 -4.06
CA ASN A 161 -3.99 -6.62 -3.59
C ASN A 161 -5.24 -6.53 -4.50
N GLY A 162 -6.39 -7.00 -4.02
CA GLY A 162 -7.62 -7.17 -4.79
C GLY A 162 -8.06 -5.93 -5.55
N LEU A 163 -7.97 -4.73 -4.94
CA LEU A 163 -8.36 -3.49 -5.62
C LEU A 163 -7.56 -3.26 -6.92
N ALA A 164 -6.25 -3.38 -6.86
CA ALA A 164 -5.38 -3.19 -8.02
C ALA A 164 -5.58 -4.28 -9.08
N THR A 165 -5.85 -5.52 -8.64
CA THR A 165 -6.11 -6.66 -9.51
C THR A 165 -7.43 -6.49 -10.29
N GLU A 166 -8.49 -6.03 -9.64
CA GLU A 166 -9.82 -5.88 -10.24
C GLU A 166 -9.94 -4.65 -11.15
N ILE A 167 -9.47 -3.49 -10.68
CA ILE A 167 -9.63 -2.21 -11.42
C ILE A 167 -8.54 -2.05 -12.50
N LYS A 168 -7.39 -2.69 -12.32
CA LYS A 168 -6.26 -2.63 -13.27
C LYS A 168 -5.80 -1.17 -13.49
N THR A 169 -5.45 -0.84 -14.74
CA THR A 169 -5.03 0.53 -15.11
C THR A 169 -6.09 1.59 -14.87
N GLY A 170 -7.36 1.21 -14.72
CA GLY A 170 -8.41 2.13 -14.31
C GLY A 170 -8.17 2.77 -12.95
N LEU A 171 -7.38 2.13 -12.08
CA LEU A 171 -7.06 2.65 -10.76
C LEU A 171 -6.29 3.99 -10.82
N PHE A 172 -5.44 4.20 -11.84
CA PHE A 172 -4.74 5.46 -12.05
C PHE A 172 -5.66 6.67 -12.34
N LYS A 173 -6.89 6.40 -12.82
CA LYS A 173 -7.89 7.47 -13.01
C LYS A 173 -8.52 7.90 -11.70
N TRP A 174 -8.62 6.98 -10.74
CA TRP A 174 -9.18 7.23 -9.41
C TRP A 174 -8.12 7.78 -8.45
N ILE A 175 -6.90 7.29 -8.58
CA ILE A 175 -5.77 7.66 -7.72
C ILE A 175 -4.59 8.04 -8.62
N PRO A 176 -4.59 9.27 -9.17
CA PRO A 176 -3.54 9.72 -10.08
C PRO A 176 -2.16 9.86 -9.42
N GLU A 177 -2.10 9.87 -8.11
CA GLU A 177 -0.86 9.91 -7.32
C GLU A 177 -0.06 8.61 -7.35
N LEU A 178 -0.68 7.50 -7.80
CA LEU A 178 0.02 6.22 -7.92
C LEU A 178 1.04 6.23 -9.07
N ASP A 179 2.21 5.69 -8.81
CA ASP A 179 3.24 5.44 -9.82
C ASP A 179 3.14 4.04 -10.42
N ALA A 180 2.63 3.05 -9.65
CA ALA A 180 2.46 1.69 -10.12
C ALA A 180 1.30 0.96 -9.43
N ILE A 181 0.90 -0.16 -10.03
CA ILE A 181 0.01 -1.14 -9.42
C ILE A 181 0.62 -2.54 -9.51
N GLY A 182 0.49 -3.30 -8.41
CA GLY A 182 0.82 -4.73 -8.35
C GLY A 182 -0.44 -5.55 -8.56
N ARG A 183 -0.44 -6.42 -9.56
CA ARG A 183 -1.55 -7.33 -9.85
C ARG A 183 -1.12 -8.76 -9.61
N SER A 184 -2.00 -9.57 -9.02
CA SER A 184 -1.89 -11.02 -9.04
C SER A 184 -3.00 -11.58 -9.94
N GLU A 185 -2.66 -12.55 -10.75
CA GLU A 185 -3.61 -13.30 -11.58
C GLU A 185 -3.70 -14.74 -11.09
#